data_c5359ac81b5232b54fe78a71055146d0
#
_entry.id   c5359ac81b5232b54fe78a71055146d0
#
_cell.length_a   1.000
_cell.length_b   1.000
_cell.length_c   1.000
_cell.angle_alpha   90.00
_cell.angle_beta   90.00
_cell.angle_gamma   90.00
#
_symmetry.space_group_name_H-M   'P 1'
#
loop_
_entity.id
_entity.type
_entity.pdbx_description
1 polymer ?
#
loop_
_entity_poly.entity_id
_entity_poly.type
_entity_poly.pdbx_seq_one_letter_code
_entity_poly.pdbx_strand_id
1 'polypeptide(L)'
;MSSMSPIPLRRRMMMALCCTLSFTLTACSGATGGAPESGLEATPSETNGSVAMFVPNDGFTISQNVPINTWNRFVDATSDALVEHGFENSSIDAHMDSDFDKQSRSLDTYVREYVERTDEGRHPDSNTDEGTVTLIVAPAVRTAESTKYYGDYTTQTLSTETTDGGTDERAYHEALMRTVDALTLAKSAGVHVIVLSTRIPGFTPDVFVSMCAAEQIGRMQAQQLVNKLELDKTSKDNPKRIEIMLPLDGRATHMDDEQQFAHDAFVGAWSVLGTYFRSGVVMSPSLKLSAASTEDDWHDVAFEAKNVDDVVDEIRARLRTNTKGTFTPIDGVVSMNDFVASGVVKGLADMGYVGTAADINPSITVGDVLGNIAGKHDVQRGKVPEPTQAPKPGVDAHTGDESANGGAAAASSSRWPIITGYGAYVSNIPNIVDGKQWMTGLASRNDNAEGIAALCQAFDRGEGAASTRHLNTVDGVPTMALPLVAVSAGNLKTALIDPGYISLADADL
;
A
#
# COMPACT_ATOMS: atom_id res chain seq x y z
N MET A 1 -54.53 -9.26 -23.21
CA MET A 1 -55.24 -8.09 -22.68
C MET A 1 -54.84 -7.95 -21.22
N SER A 2 -54.10 -6.93 -20.95
CA SER A 2 -53.96 -6.18 -19.70
C SER A 2 -52.61 -5.51 -19.66
N SER A 3 -52.72 -4.24 -19.70
CA SER A 3 -51.79 -3.18 -19.86
C SER A 3 -50.84 -3.03 -18.64
N MET A 4 -49.56 -2.90 -18.89
CA MET A 4 -48.59 -2.40 -17.91
C MET A 4 -48.36 -0.91 -18.18
N SER A 5 -48.66 -0.08 -17.21
CA SER A 5 -48.36 1.36 -17.18
C SER A 5 -46.96 1.62 -16.62
N PRO A 6 -46.24 2.62 -17.11
CA PRO A 6 -44.91 2.99 -16.59
C PRO A 6 -45.00 3.97 -15.40
N ILE A 7 -44.10 3.80 -14.47
CA ILE A 7 -43.91 4.64 -13.29
C ILE A 7 -42.99 5.84 -13.66
N PRO A 8 -43.32 7.07 -13.27
CA PRO A 8 -42.51 8.23 -13.64
C PRO A 8 -41.35 8.50 -12.69
N LEU A 9 -40.21 8.84 -13.30
CA LEU A 9 -39.00 9.36 -12.67
C LEU A 9 -39.24 10.71 -12.00
N ARG A 10 -39.09 10.81 -10.69
CA ARG A 10 -39.13 12.09 -9.98
C ARG A 10 -37.75 12.74 -9.96
N ARG A 11 -37.57 13.78 -10.77
CA ARG A 11 -36.52 14.79 -10.63
C ARG A 11 -36.72 15.54 -9.31
N ARG A 12 -35.72 15.53 -8.43
CA ARG A 12 -35.62 16.49 -7.32
C ARG A 12 -34.74 17.65 -7.75
N MET A 13 -35.37 18.76 -8.02
CA MET A 13 -34.80 20.09 -8.22
C MET A 13 -34.49 20.67 -6.83
N MET A 14 -33.22 20.94 -6.49
CA MET A 14 -32.87 21.63 -5.28
C MET A 14 -32.60 23.10 -5.59
N MET A 15 -33.42 23.94 -5.01
CA MET A 15 -33.40 25.41 -5.15
C MET A 15 -32.22 25.98 -4.35
N ALA A 16 -31.34 26.69 -5.00
CA ALA A 16 -30.32 27.51 -4.35
C ALA A 16 -30.97 28.83 -3.91
N LEU A 17 -30.83 29.15 -2.62
CA LEU A 17 -31.30 30.41 -2.04
C LEU A 17 -30.07 31.33 -1.90
N CYS A 18 -30.00 32.36 -2.78
CA CYS A 18 -29.04 33.46 -2.65
C CYS A 18 -29.48 34.42 -1.54
N CYS A 19 -28.65 34.61 -0.53
CA CYS A 19 -28.72 35.78 0.36
C CYS A 19 -27.54 36.70 0.07
N THR A 20 -27.79 37.75 -0.65
CA THR A 20 -26.93 38.95 -0.81
C THR A 20 -27.05 39.81 0.43
N LEU A 21 -25.96 40.03 1.17
CA LEU A 21 -25.83 41.12 2.12
C LEU A 21 -24.74 42.07 1.64
N SER A 22 -25.20 43.23 1.15
CA SER A 22 -24.36 44.39 0.83
C SER A 22 -24.04 45.14 2.11
N PHE A 23 -22.76 45.32 2.44
CA PHE A 23 -22.31 46.34 3.38
C PHE A 23 -21.37 47.32 2.66
N THR A 24 -21.90 48.53 2.48
CA THR A 24 -21.12 49.69 2.12
C THR A 24 -20.55 50.34 3.37
N LEU A 25 -19.23 50.55 3.44
CA LEU A 25 -18.61 51.47 4.38
C LEU A 25 -17.59 52.33 3.65
N THR A 26 -17.79 53.60 3.84
CA THR A 26 -17.16 54.76 3.23
C THR A 26 -15.76 54.99 3.76
N ALA A 27 -14.93 55.54 2.91
CA ALA A 27 -13.51 55.88 3.10
C ALA A 27 -13.24 56.97 4.18
N CYS A 28 -12.04 56.89 4.77
CA CYS A 28 -11.25 58.10 5.05
C CYS A 28 -9.74 57.76 5.03
N SER A 29 -9.04 58.65 4.41
CA SER A 29 -7.63 58.68 4.02
C SER A 29 -6.59 58.67 5.15
N GLY A 30 -5.43 58.05 4.87
CA GLY A 30 -4.19 58.21 5.62
C GLY A 30 -3.07 57.44 4.96
N ALA A 31 -2.19 58.14 4.26
CA ALA A 31 -1.04 57.59 3.53
C ALA A 31 0.11 57.21 4.46
N THR A 32 0.62 55.97 4.33
CA THR A 32 2.08 55.66 4.42
C THR A 32 2.29 54.27 3.82
N GLY A 33 3.35 54.11 3.01
CA GLY A 33 3.62 53.01 2.12
C GLY A 33 3.87 51.65 2.79
N GLY A 34 3.27 50.66 2.21
CA GLY A 34 3.54 49.26 2.40
C GLY A 34 3.02 48.55 1.16
N ALA A 35 3.87 47.82 0.45
CA ALA A 35 3.53 47.10 -0.73
C ALA A 35 2.40 46.08 -0.45
N PRO A 36 1.41 45.89 -1.33
CA PRO A 36 0.42 44.83 -1.20
C PRO A 36 1.13 43.53 -1.59
N GLU A 37 1.23 42.61 -0.64
CA GLU A 37 1.32 41.18 -0.98
C GLU A 37 -0.01 40.80 -1.61
N SER A 38 -0.08 40.84 -2.94
CA SER A 38 -1.09 40.16 -3.72
C SER A 38 -0.79 38.67 -3.66
N GLY A 39 -1.46 37.98 -2.72
CA GLY A 39 -1.68 36.54 -2.85
C GLY A 39 -2.49 36.32 -4.11
N LEU A 40 -1.83 36.14 -5.23
CA LEU A 40 -2.40 35.51 -6.40
C LEU A 40 -2.60 34.06 -5.99
N GLU A 41 -3.85 33.67 -5.67
CA GLU A 41 -4.27 32.29 -5.85
C GLU A 41 -3.97 32.00 -7.33
N ALA A 42 -2.97 31.15 -7.55
CA ALA A 42 -2.66 30.67 -8.89
C ALA A 42 -3.88 29.89 -9.36
N THR A 43 -4.64 30.48 -10.28
CA THR A 43 -5.62 29.72 -11.08
C THR A 43 -4.85 28.56 -11.72
N PRO A 44 -5.36 27.32 -11.63
CA PRO A 44 -4.76 26.20 -12.33
C PRO A 44 -4.58 26.62 -13.80
N SER A 45 -3.37 26.51 -14.32
CA SER A 45 -3.11 26.77 -15.72
C SER A 45 -3.81 25.63 -16.48
N GLU A 46 -4.79 25.95 -17.30
CA GLU A 46 -5.40 25.00 -18.20
C GLU A 46 -4.31 24.31 -19.02
N THR A 47 -4.36 22.99 -19.11
CA THR A 47 -3.47 22.16 -19.93
C THR A 47 -4.24 21.74 -21.18
N ASN A 48 -3.57 21.70 -22.33
CA ASN A 48 -4.14 21.20 -23.59
C ASN A 48 -3.78 19.71 -23.80
N GLY A 49 -3.01 19.11 -22.87
CA GLY A 49 -2.57 17.74 -22.94
C GLY A 49 -3.67 16.71 -22.76
N SER A 50 -3.41 15.50 -23.21
CA SER A 50 -4.27 14.35 -22.98
C SER A 50 -3.52 13.20 -22.34
N VAL A 51 -4.24 12.37 -21.57
CA VAL A 51 -3.69 11.23 -20.86
C VAL A 51 -4.50 9.99 -21.17
N ALA A 52 -3.83 8.90 -21.57
CA ALA A 52 -4.46 7.60 -21.75
C ALA A 52 -3.83 6.57 -20.79
N MET A 53 -4.67 5.96 -19.95
CA MET A 53 -4.28 4.96 -18.98
C MET A 53 -4.59 3.56 -19.51
N PHE A 54 -3.61 2.65 -19.48
CA PHE A 54 -3.76 1.23 -19.82
C PHE A 54 -3.40 0.42 -18.57
N VAL A 55 -4.40 -0.06 -17.84
CA VAL A 55 -4.21 -0.72 -16.56
C VAL A 55 -4.98 -2.04 -16.49
N PRO A 56 -4.63 -2.96 -15.57
CA PRO A 56 -5.38 -4.18 -15.36
C PRO A 56 -6.82 -3.89 -14.89
N ASN A 57 -7.74 -4.77 -15.27
CA ASN A 57 -9.09 -4.79 -14.74
C ASN A 57 -9.18 -5.82 -13.62
N ASP A 58 -9.36 -5.37 -12.40
CA ASP A 58 -9.42 -6.21 -11.19
C ASP A 58 -10.72 -6.99 -11.06
N GLY A 59 -11.69 -6.74 -11.95
CA GLY A 59 -13.04 -7.22 -11.79
C GLY A 59 -13.75 -6.57 -10.60
N PHE A 60 -14.84 -7.21 -10.16
CA PHE A 60 -15.60 -6.74 -9.00
C PHE A 60 -15.41 -7.73 -7.83
N THR A 61 -14.88 -7.26 -6.71
CA THR A 61 -14.82 -8.03 -5.47
C THR A 61 -15.59 -7.35 -4.35
N ILE A 62 -16.38 -8.12 -3.62
CA ILE A 62 -17.07 -7.68 -2.40
C ILE A 62 -16.36 -8.16 -1.14
N SER A 63 -15.21 -8.84 -1.29
CA SER A 63 -14.46 -9.36 -0.15
C SER A 63 -13.75 -8.22 0.58
N GLN A 64 -13.86 -8.20 1.92
CA GLN A 64 -13.10 -7.33 2.79
C GLN A 64 -11.73 -7.92 3.17
N ASN A 65 -11.49 -9.19 2.82
CA ASN A 65 -10.24 -9.91 3.07
C ASN A 65 -9.25 -9.80 1.89
N VAL A 66 -9.17 -8.61 1.31
CA VAL A 66 -8.27 -8.30 0.20
C VAL A 66 -7.58 -6.95 0.45
N PRO A 67 -6.42 -6.70 -0.14
CA PRO A 67 -5.76 -5.41 -0.08
C PRO A 67 -6.68 -4.27 -0.53
N ILE A 68 -6.54 -3.11 0.10
CA ILE A 68 -7.37 -1.94 -0.20
C ILE A 68 -7.04 -1.30 -1.56
N ASN A 69 -5.81 -1.47 -2.02
CA ASN A 69 -5.32 -0.91 -3.27
C ASN A 69 -5.66 -1.82 -4.45
N THR A 70 -6.45 -1.29 -5.38
CA THR A 70 -6.88 -1.92 -6.62
C THR A 70 -6.72 -0.97 -7.79
N TRP A 71 -6.56 -1.50 -9.02
CA TRP A 71 -6.39 -0.68 -10.21
C TRP A 71 -7.62 0.19 -10.51
N ASN A 72 -8.84 -0.31 -10.28
CA ASN A 72 -10.07 0.48 -10.43
C ASN A 72 -10.01 1.77 -9.59
N ARG A 73 -9.64 1.65 -8.31
CA ARG A 73 -9.53 2.81 -7.41
C ARG A 73 -8.35 3.72 -7.75
N PHE A 74 -7.31 3.17 -8.39
CA PHE A 74 -6.18 3.96 -8.87
C PHE A 74 -6.57 4.84 -10.04
N VAL A 75 -7.34 4.31 -11.01
CA VAL A 75 -7.85 5.08 -12.15
C VAL A 75 -8.68 6.26 -11.68
N ASP A 76 -9.61 6.04 -10.74
CA ASP A 76 -10.43 7.11 -10.18
C ASP A 76 -9.55 8.20 -9.54
N ALA A 77 -8.63 7.80 -8.64
CA ALA A 77 -7.75 8.75 -7.95
C ALA A 77 -6.81 9.51 -8.91
N THR A 78 -6.33 8.84 -9.97
CA THR A 78 -5.45 9.47 -10.96
C THR A 78 -6.22 10.42 -11.85
N SER A 79 -7.45 10.08 -12.22
CA SER A 79 -8.33 10.98 -13.01
C SER A 79 -8.68 12.24 -12.21
N ASP A 80 -9.01 12.09 -10.93
CA ASP A 80 -9.29 13.23 -10.05
C ASP A 80 -8.04 14.13 -9.92
N ALA A 81 -6.86 13.56 -9.68
CA ALA A 81 -5.61 14.30 -9.58
C ALA A 81 -5.24 15.02 -10.90
N LEU A 82 -5.45 14.38 -12.06
CA LEU A 82 -5.24 15.01 -13.36
C LEU A 82 -6.14 16.22 -13.56
N VAL A 83 -7.41 16.13 -13.16
CA VAL A 83 -8.35 17.26 -13.21
C VAL A 83 -7.89 18.39 -12.29
N GLU A 84 -7.43 18.08 -11.08
CA GLU A 84 -6.87 19.08 -10.17
C GLU A 84 -5.61 19.76 -10.74
N HIS A 85 -4.84 19.04 -11.58
CA HIS A 85 -3.69 19.56 -12.32
C HIS A 85 -4.06 20.29 -13.63
N GLY A 86 -5.34 20.43 -13.93
CA GLY A 86 -5.84 21.26 -15.04
C GLY A 86 -6.16 20.50 -16.33
N PHE A 87 -6.11 19.17 -16.34
CA PHE A 87 -6.55 18.37 -17.48
C PHE A 87 -8.09 18.36 -17.55
N GLU A 88 -8.65 18.44 -18.76
CA GLU A 88 -10.08 18.27 -18.94
C GLU A 88 -10.48 16.80 -18.79
N ASN A 89 -11.64 16.52 -18.19
CA ASN A 89 -12.16 15.14 -18.12
C ASN A 89 -12.29 14.47 -19.49
N SER A 90 -12.55 15.23 -20.53
CA SER A 90 -12.67 14.77 -21.93
C SER A 90 -11.33 14.38 -22.55
N SER A 91 -10.20 14.78 -21.95
CA SER A 91 -8.83 14.45 -22.39
C SER A 91 -8.20 13.32 -21.59
N ILE A 92 -8.96 12.67 -20.70
CA ILE A 92 -8.51 11.55 -19.88
C ILE A 92 -9.23 10.28 -20.30
N ASP A 93 -8.51 9.33 -20.88
CA ASP A 93 -9.04 8.04 -21.29
C ASP A 93 -8.49 6.92 -20.39
N ALA A 94 -9.35 5.97 -20.00
CA ALA A 94 -8.96 4.80 -19.23
C ALA A 94 -9.37 3.50 -19.91
N HIS A 95 -8.38 2.69 -20.24
CA HIS A 95 -8.53 1.36 -20.84
C HIS A 95 -8.16 0.31 -19.79
N MET A 96 -9.13 -0.52 -19.43
CA MET A 96 -8.97 -1.53 -18.40
C MET A 96 -9.21 -2.91 -18.99
N ASP A 97 -8.14 -3.69 -19.10
CA ASP A 97 -8.17 -5.01 -19.73
C ASP A 97 -7.90 -6.13 -18.71
N SER A 98 -8.61 -7.25 -18.86
CA SER A 98 -8.56 -8.38 -17.92
C SER A 98 -7.31 -9.26 -18.07
N ASP A 99 -6.59 -9.13 -19.19
CA ASP A 99 -5.38 -9.91 -19.48
C ASP A 99 -4.42 -9.13 -20.40
N PHE A 100 -3.16 -9.56 -20.38
CA PHE A 100 -2.08 -8.86 -21.07
C PHE A 100 -2.19 -8.91 -22.59
N ASP A 101 -2.72 -9.99 -23.19
CA ASP A 101 -2.90 -10.07 -24.65
C ASP A 101 -3.94 -9.05 -25.12
N LYS A 102 -5.08 -8.93 -24.42
CA LYS A 102 -6.07 -7.90 -24.75
C LYS A 102 -5.51 -6.50 -24.57
N GLN A 103 -4.87 -6.24 -23.43
CA GLN A 103 -4.27 -4.94 -23.15
C GLN A 103 -3.26 -4.53 -24.22
N SER A 104 -2.38 -5.45 -24.62
CA SER A 104 -1.40 -5.17 -25.67
C SER A 104 -2.03 -4.83 -27.02
N ARG A 105 -3.19 -5.44 -27.36
CA ARG A 105 -3.96 -5.10 -28.58
C ARG A 105 -4.65 -3.75 -28.47
N SER A 106 -5.27 -3.46 -27.33
CA SER A 106 -5.89 -2.16 -27.06
C SER A 106 -4.86 -1.05 -27.18
N LEU A 107 -3.69 -1.23 -26.57
CA LEU A 107 -2.59 -0.27 -26.62
C LEU A 107 -2.03 -0.09 -28.06
N ASP A 108 -1.77 -1.18 -28.79
CA ASP A 108 -1.28 -1.11 -30.19
C ASP A 108 -2.28 -0.38 -31.08
N THR A 109 -3.58 -0.67 -30.93
CA THR A 109 -4.64 -0.02 -31.69
C THR A 109 -4.67 1.49 -31.39
N TYR A 110 -4.69 1.87 -30.12
CA TYR A 110 -4.70 3.28 -29.71
C TYR A 110 -3.50 4.05 -30.26
N VAL A 111 -2.29 3.49 -30.14
CA VAL A 111 -1.07 4.15 -30.60
C VAL A 111 -1.06 4.31 -32.13
N ARG A 112 -1.47 3.29 -32.88
CA ARG A 112 -1.53 3.39 -34.34
C ARG A 112 -2.56 4.41 -34.81
N GLU A 113 -3.74 4.42 -34.24
CA GLU A 113 -4.76 5.42 -34.55
C GLU A 113 -4.31 6.84 -34.19
N TYR A 114 -3.56 7.00 -33.10
CA TYR A 114 -2.95 8.28 -32.74
C TYR A 114 -1.93 8.72 -33.79
N VAL A 115 -1.00 7.84 -34.19
CA VAL A 115 0.04 8.16 -35.18
C VAL A 115 -0.58 8.47 -36.54
N GLU A 116 -1.58 7.70 -36.99
CA GLU A 116 -2.28 7.96 -38.27
C GLU A 116 -2.95 9.33 -38.27
N ARG A 117 -3.65 9.69 -37.19
CA ARG A 117 -4.30 11.01 -37.06
C ARG A 117 -3.30 12.17 -37.10
N THR A 118 -2.13 12.01 -36.44
CA THR A 118 -1.11 13.05 -36.40
C THR A 118 -0.35 13.18 -37.74
N ASP A 119 -0.14 12.08 -38.47
CA ASP A 119 0.45 12.11 -39.78
C ASP A 119 -0.48 12.73 -40.85
N GLU A 120 -1.79 12.47 -40.77
CA GLU A 120 -2.79 13.09 -41.62
C GLU A 120 -3.00 14.58 -41.31
N GLY A 121 -2.86 14.97 -40.04
CA GLY A 121 -2.99 16.36 -39.55
C GLY A 121 -1.77 17.25 -39.82
N ARG A 122 -0.64 16.70 -40.21
CA ARG A 122 0.57 17.46 -40.58
C ARG A 122 0.47 18.17 -41.94
N HIS A 123 -0.63 18.93 -42.16
CA HIS A 123 -0.59 19.99 -43.13
C HIS A 123 0.28 21.15 -42.60
N PRO A 124 1.20 21.69 -43.42
CA PRO A 124 2.17 22.72 -42.98
C PRO A 124 1.54 24.04 -42.49
N ASP A 125 0.23 24.17 -42.53
CA ASP A 125 -0.54 25.37 -42.15
C ASP A 125 -1.46 25.19 -40.96
N SER A 126 -1.50 24.05 -40.25
CA SER A 126 -2.32 23.87 -39.05
C SER A 126 -1.55 24.32 -37.80
N ASN A 127 -1.84 25.54 -37.38
CA ASN A 127 -1.50 26.06 -36.06
C ASN A 127 -2.48 25.46 -35.01
N THR A 128 -2.65 24.15 -34.96
CA THR A 128 -3.32 23.48 -33.86
C THR A 128 -2.27 23.21 -32.79
N ASP A 129 -2.34 23.95 -31.69
CA ASP A 129 -1.71 23.64 -30.42
C ASP A 129 -2.33 22.31 -29.91
N GLU A 130 -2.02 21.19 -30.57
CA GLU A 130 -2.35 19.87 -30.04
C GLU A 130 -1.43 19.65 -28.84
N GLY A 131 -2.03 19.55 -27.64
CA GLY A 131 -1.32 19.33 -26.39
C GLY A 131 -0.58 17.98 -26.40
N THR A 132 0.35 17.86 -25.49
CA THR A 132 1.19 16.65 -25.34
C THR A 132 0.34 15.45 -24.91
N VAL A 133 0.57 14.29 -25.50
CA VAL A 133 -0.05 13.02 -25.06
C VAL A 133 0.86 12.28 -24.10
N THR A 134 0.31 11.80 -22.99
CA THR A 134 1.00 10.94 -22.05
C THR A 134 0.28 9.59 -21.90
N LEU A 135 1.00 8.50 -22.11
CA LEU A 135 0.55 7.14 -21.83
C LEU A 135 0.97 6.73 -20.42
N ILE A 136 0.03 6.22 -19.63
CA ILE A 136 0.28 5.61 -18.32
C ILE A 136 -0.04 4.12 -18.47
N VAL A 137 0.95 3.26 -18.29
CA VAL A 137 0.82 1.82 -18.56
C VAL A 137 1.22 0.99 -17.35
N ALA A 138 0.27 0.21 -16.83
CA ALA A 138 0.53 -0.88 -15.90
C ALA A 138 0.21 -2.20 -16.62
N PRO A 139 1.19 -3.07 -16.92
CA PRO A 139 0.93 -4.31 -17.63
C PRO A 139 -0.05 -5.25 -16.90
N ALA A 140 -1.08 -5.73 -17.59
CA ALA A 140 -2.09 -6.64 -17.06
C ALA A 140 -1.57 -8.10 -17.00
N VAL A 141 -0.50 -8.29 -16.24
CA VAL A 141 0.18 -9.58 -16.10
C VAL A 141 -0.43 -10.43 -14.99
N ARG A 142 -0.30 -11.74 -15.12
CA ARG A 142 -0.62 -12.66 -14.04
C ARG A 142 0.46 -12.56 -12.98
N THR A 143 0.07 -12.16 -11.78
CA THR A 143 0.91 -12.21 -10.60
C THR A 143 0.78 -13.56 -9.91
N ALA A 144 1.81 -13.99 -9.18
CA ALA A 144 1.72 -15.16 -8.31
C ALA A 144 0.60 -14.94 -7.27
N GLU A 145 -0.11 -16.01 -6.90
CA GLU A 145 -1.23 -15.91 -5.95
C GLU A 145 -0.81 -15.30 -4.61
N SER A 146 0.41 -15.59 -4.14
CA SER A 146 0.94 -15.00 -2.91
C SER A 146 1.19 -13.49 -2.99
N THR A 147 1.53 -12.97 -4.18
CA THR A 147 1.75 -11.52 -4.35
C THR A 147 0.43 -10.74 -4.36
N LYS A 148 -0.69 -11.36 -4.69
CA LYS A 148 -2.02 -10.76 -4.59
C LYS A 148 -2.38 -10.35 -3.16
N TYR A 149 -1.80 -11.02 -2.15
CA TYR A 149 -2.00 -10.66 -0.75
C TYR A 149 -1.34 -9.33 -0.36
N TYR A 150 -0.50 -8.75 -1.24
CA TYR A 150 0.13 -7.45 -1.04
C TYR A 150 -0.55 -6.31 -1.81
N GLY A 151 -1.50 -6.63 -2.70
CA GLY A 151 -2.23 -5.67 -3.53
C GLY A 151 -1.63 -5.51 -4.93
N ASP A 152 -2.37 -4.79 -5.76
CA ASP A 152 -2.12 -4.73 -7.20
C ASP A 152 -0.90 -3.89 -7.60
N TYR A 153 -0.37 -3.07 -6.66
CA TYR A 153 0.71 -2.12 -6.97
C TYR A 153 2.11 -2.68 -6.72
N THR A 154 2.23 -3.99 -6.47
CA THR A 154 3.54 -4.61 -6.21
C THR A 154 4.46 -4.48 -7.42
N THR A 155 5.69 -4.00 -7.14
CA THR A 155 6.69 -3.81 -8.19
C THR A 155 7.30 -5.14 -8.60
N GLN A 156 7.28 -5.44 -9.90
CA GLN A 156 7.76 -6.66 -10.51
C GLN A 156 8.51 -6.35 -11.81
N THR A 157 9.10 -7.37 -12.41
CA THR A 157 9.64 -7.33 -13.77
C THR A 157 8.97 -8.42 -14.58
N LEU A 158 8.51 -8.10 -15.80
CA LEU A 158 7.96 -9.12 -16.69
C LEU A 158 9.02 -10.18 -17.00
N SER A 159 8.65 -11.46 -16.85
CA SER A 159 9.54 -12.54 -17.24
C SER A 159 9.74 -12.58 -18.75
N THR A 160 10.99 -12.78 -19.17
CA THR A 160 11.33 -13.05 -20.57
C THR A 160 11.58 -14.53 -20.82
N GLU A 161 11.60 -15.35 -19.75
CA GLU A 161 11.91 -16.76 -19.85
C GLU A 161 10.65 -17.57 -20.18
N THR A 162 10.78 -18.43 -21.17
CA THR A 162 9.75 -19.39 -21.56
C THR A 162 10.17 -20.76 -21.03
N THR A 163 9.46 -21.28 -20.04
CA THR A 163 9.84 -22.53 -19.35
C THR A 163 9.37 -23.79 -20.08
N ASP A 164 8.31 -23.74 -20.87
CA ASP A 164 7.66 -24.96 -21.41
C ASP A 164 7.25 -24.88 -22.91
N GLY A 165 7.38 -23.74 -23.58
CA GLY A 165 7.03 -23.58 -24.99
C GLY A 165 5.55 -23.83 -25.35
N GLY A 166 4.65 -23.73 -24.38
CA GLY A 166 3.20 -23.90 -24.54
C GLY A 166 2.54 -22.78 -25.35
N THR A 167 1.25 -22.95 -25.66
CA THR A 167 0.46 -21.95 -26.38
C THR A 167 0.30 -20.66 -25.60
N ASP A 168 0.17 -20.76 -24.29
CA ASP A 168 -0.02 -19.61 -23.39
C ASP A 168 1.26 -18.76 -23.31
N GLU A 169 2.43 -19.38 -23.32
CA GLU A 169 3.72 -18.66 -23.31
C GLU A 169 3.98 -17.92 -24.61
N ARG A 170 3.65 -18.53 -25.75
CA ARG A 170 3.75 -17.85 -27.03
C ARG A 170 2.85 -16.62 -27.09
N ALA A 171 1.60 -16.74 -26.62
CA ALA A 171 0.67 -15.63 -26.57
C ALA A 171 1.18 -14.50 -25.65
N TYR A 172 1.77 -14.87 -24.52
CA TYR A 172 2.39 -13.92 -23.61
C TYR A 172 3.58 -13.20 -24.24
N HIS A 173 4.50 -13.94 -24.89
CA HIS A 173 5.64 -13.36 -25.58
C HIS A 173 5.22 -12.46 -26.75
N GLU A 174 4.22 -12.86 -27.53
CA GLU A 174 3.65 -12.02 -28.60
C GLU A 174 3.02 -10.73 -28.03
N ALA A 175 2.35 -10.81 -26.89
CA ALA A 175 1.80 -9.65 -26.20
C ALA A 175 2.90 -8.72 -25.67
N LEU A 176 3.97 -9.27 -25.12
CA LEU A 176 5.13 -8.50 -24.68
C LEU A 176 5.78 -7.75 -25.84
N MET A 177 6.07 -8.45 -26.95
CA MET A 177 6.67 -7.81 -28.14
C MET A 177 5.74 -6.73 -28.71
N ARG A 178 4.43 -6.99 -28.80
CA ARG A 178 3.44 -6.01 -29.27
C ARG A 178 3.43 -4.77 -28.37
N THR A 179 3.50 -4.96 -27.05
CA THR A 179 3.56 -3.85 -26.08
C THR A 179 4.83 -3.02 -26.29
N VAL A 180 5.99 -3.67 -26.41
CA VAL A 180 7.28 -2.98 -26.65
C VAL A 180 7.25 -2.20 -27.97
N ASP A 181 6.74 -2.80 -29.05
CA ASP A 181 6.63 -2.18 -30.36
C ASP A 181 5.69 -0.96 -30.33
N ALA A 182 4.51 -1.10 -29.70
CA ALA A 182 3.54 -0.02 -29.56
C ALA A 182 4.12 1.16 -28.75
N LEU A 183 4.73 0.89 -27.61
CA LEU A 183 5.33 1.94 -26.77
C LEU A 183 6.53 2.61 -27.42
N THR A 184 7.33 1.86 -28.21
CA THR A 184 8.43 2.41 -29.00
C THR A 184 7.92 3.31 -30.11
N LEU A 185 6.84 2.91 -30.78
CA LEU A 185 6.16 3.72 -31.80
C LEU A 185 5.59 5.00 -31.16
N ALA A 186 4.93 4.91 -30.03
CA ALA A 186 4.41 6.05 -29.29
C ALA A 186 5.52 7.08 -28.97
N LYS A 187 6.64 6.62 -28.40
CA LYS A 187 7.79 7.51 -28.11
C LYS A 187 8.36 8.15 -29.36
N SER A 188 8.45 7.41 -30.47
CA SER A 188 8.94 7.96 -31.74
C SER A 188 8.00 9.03 -32.33
N ALA A 189 6.72 8.98 -31.99
CA ALA A 189 5.71 9.98 -32.33
C ALA A 189 5.64 11.16 -31.35
N GLY A 190 6.52 11.22 -30.34
CA GLY A 190 6.57 12.31 -29.37
C GLY A 190 5.63 12.14 -28.16
N VAL A 191 5.04 10.95 -27.98
CA VAL A 191 4.21 10.61 -26.83
C VAL A 191 5.09 10.29 -25.63
N HIS A 192 4.79 10.85 -24.46
CA HIS A 192 5.44 10.49 -23.22
C HIS A 192 4.88 9.19 -22.64
N VAL A 193 5.74 8.37 -22.04
CA VAL A 193 5.34 7.07 -21.48
C VAL A 193 5.78 6.95 -20.03
N ILE A 194 4.80 6.77 -19.14
CA ILE A 194 4.99 6.41 -17.73
C ILE A 194 4.60 4.93 -17.56
N VAL A 195 5.53 4.12 -17.04
CA VAL A 195 5.24 2.70 -16.72
C VAL A 195 5.10 2.53 -15.22
N LEU A 196 4.04 1.85 -14.79
CA LEU A 196 3.69 1.65 -13.39
C LEU A 196 3.99 0.22 -12.95
N SER A 197 4.49 0.08 -11.74
CA SER A 197 4.67 -1.16 -10.98
C SER A 197 5.50 -2.25 -11.68
N THR A 198 5.21 -2.58 -12.92
CA THR A 198 5.84 -3.72 -13.62
C THR A 198 6.76 -3.24 -14.73
N ARG A 199 8.05 -3.56 -14.61
CA ARG A 199 9.05 -3.23 -15.65
C ARG A 199 8.82 -4.07 -16.89
N ILE A 200 8.92 -3.44 -18.06
CA ILE A 200 8.74 -4.08 -19.37
C ILE A 200 10.14 -4.30 -19.99
N PRO A 201 10.63 -5.54 -20.06
CA PRO A 201 11.92 -5.83 -20.69
C PRO A 201 11.95 -5.37 -22.15
N GLY A 202 13.06 -4.78 -22.56
CA GLY A 202 13.23 -4.26 -23.92
C GLY A 202 12.64 -2.87 -24.15
N PHE A 203 12.00 -2.25 -23.16
CA PHE A 203 11.47 -0.90 -23.25
C PHE A 203 11.97 0.00 -22.11
N THR A 204 12.32 1.25 -22.45
CA THR A 204 12.72 2.28 -21.48
C THR A 204 11.69 3.41 -21.48
N PRO A 205 10.88 3.55 -20.41
CA PRO A 205 9.91 4.63 -20.27
C PRO A 205 10.58 5.98 -19.99
N ASP A 206 9.84 7.07 -20.09
CA ASP A 206 10.30 8.38 -19.64
C ASP A 206 10.38 8.43 -18.11
N VAL A 207 9.42 7.79 -17.44
CA VAL A 207 9.44 7.57 -15.99
C VAL A 207 8.92 6.18 -15.67
N PHE A 208 9.59 5.50 -14.74
CA PHE A 208 9.06 4.31 -14.07
C PHE A 208 8.53 4.69 -12.69
N VAL A 209 7.33 4.24 -12.33
CA VAL A 209 6.75 4.44 -11.00
C VAL A 209 6.77 3.13 -10.23
N SER A 210 7.67 3.05 -9.25
CA SER A 210 7.73 1.93 -8.32
C SER A 210 6.77 2.20 -7.16
N MET A 211 5.55 1.72 -7.26
CA MET A 211 4.50 2.03 -6.28
C MET A 211 4.68 1.26 -4.98
N CYS A 212 5.15 0.01 -5.05
CA CYS A 212 5.32 -0.87 -3.90
C CYS A 212 6.36 -1.96 -4.20
N ALA A 213 7.61 -1.75 -3.79
CA ALA A 213 8.63 -2.79 -3.90
C ALA A 213 8.60 -3.74 -2.69
N ALA A 214 8.84 -5.04 -2.93
CA ALA A 214 8.88 -6.06 -1.89
C ALA A 214 9.85 -5.71 -0.75
N GLU A 215 11.05 -5.24 -1.11
CA GLU A 215 12.06 -4.79 -0.15
C GLU A 215 11.56 -3.64 0.75
N GLN A 216 10.77 -2.70 0.20
CA GLN A 216 10.18 -1.61 0.99
C GLN A 216 9.16 -2.13 2.00
N ILE A 217 8.37 -3.16 1.65
CA ILE A 217 7.39 -3.78 2.54
C ILE A 217 8.08 -4.40 3.76
N GLY A 218 9.09 -5.22 3.54
CA GLY A 218 9.84 -5.86 4.61
C GLY A 218 10.58 -4.85 5.48
N ARG A 219 11.26 -3.89 4.86
CA ARG A 219 12.01 -2.83 5.55
C ARG A 219 11.10 -1.96 6.42
N MET A 220 9.96 -1.54 5.91
CA MET A 220 9.00 -0.70 6.64
C MET A 220 8.49 -1.43 7.89
N GLN A 221 8.03 -2.66 7.76
CA GLN A 221 7.54 -3.45 8.89
C GLN A 221 8.61 -3.66 9.96
N ALA A 222 9.82 -4.03 9.53
CA ALA A 222 10.96 -4.21 10.42
C ALA A 222 11.34 -2.93 11.15
N GLN A 223 11.38 -1.79 10.46
CA GLN A 223 11.68 -0.49 11.06
C GLN A 223 10.64 -0.07 12.09
N GLN A 224 9.36 -0.30 11.78
CA GLN A 224 8.28 -0.02 12.73
C GLN A 224 8.41 -0.90 13.99
N LEU A 225 8.79 -2.16 13.82
CA LEU A 225 9.00 -3.09 14.92
C LEU A 225 10.20 -2.69 15.79
N VAL A 226 11.31 -2.27 15.18
CA VAL A 226 12.49 -1.72 15.87
C VAL A 226 12.09 -0.54 16.76
N ASN A 227 11.35 0.40 16.18
CA ASN A 227 10.90 1.60 16.87
C ASN A 227 9.96 1.26 18.04
N LYS A 228 8.98 0.38 17.80
CA LYS A 228 7.97 0.02 18.80
C LYS A 228 8.52 -0.79 19.96
N LEU A 229 9.44 -1.70 19.69
CA LEU A 229 10.10 -2.53 20.70
C LEU A 229 11.33 -1.86 21.32
N GLU A 230 11.69 -0.65 20.88
CA GLU A 230 12.87 0.10 21.31
C GLU A 230 14.14 -0.76 21.26
N LEU A 231 14.37 -1.47 20.14
CA LEU A 231 15.46 -2.43 20.02
C LEU A 231 16.84 -1.82 20.27
N ASP A 232 17.04 -0.52 19.94
CA ASP A 232 18.28 0.21 20.22
C ASP A 232 18.59 0.34 21.72
N LYS A 233 17.57 0.22 22.57
CA LYS A 233 17.68 0.26 24.04
C LYS A 233 17.67 -1.11 24.67
N THR A 234 17.52 -2.17 23.86
CA THR A 234 17.42 -3.55 24.35
C THR A 234 18.80 -4.15 24.58
N SER A 235 18.96 -4.95 25.65
CA SER A 235 20.20 -5.64 26.00
C SER A 235 20.14 -7.12 25.58
N LYS A 236 21.30 -7.69 25.22
CA LYS A 236 21.44 -9.14 24.98
C LYS A 236 21.15 -10.02 26.21
N ASP A 237 21.12 -9.43 27.40
CA ASP A 237 20.80 -10.18 28.64
C ASP A 237 19.25 -10.35 28.76
N ASN A 238 18.46 -9.58 28.03
CA ASN A 238 16.99 -9.72 27.92
C ASN A 238 16.57 -9.49 26.47
N PRO A 239 16.91 -10.41 25.56
CA PRO A 239 16.68 -10.23 24.13
C PRO A 239 15.18 -10.25 23.82
N LYS A 240 14.78 -9.51 22.78
CA LYS A 240 13.44 -9.56 22.21
C LYS A 240 13.30 -10.78 21.29
N ARG A 241 12.12 -11.35 21.28
CA ARG A 241 11.77 -12.53 20.49
C ARG A 241 10.91 -12.14 19.33
N ILE A 242 11.46 -12.31 18.12
CA ILE A 242 10.81 -11.88 16.88
C ILE A 242 10.76 -13.05 15.90
N GLU A 243 9.59 -13.26 15.28
CA GLU A 243 9.42 -14.14 14.13
C GLU A 243 9.20 -13.33 12.87
N ILE A 244 9.72 -13.83 11.74
CA ILE A 244 9.43 -13.35 10.39
C ILE A 244 8.62 -14.45 9.70
N MET A 245 7.39 -14.13 9.29
CA MET A 245 6.46 -15.05 8.65
C MET A 245 6.39 -14.73 7.15
N LEU A 246 7.10 -15.49 6.31
CA LEU A 246 7.23 -15.23 4.88
C LEU A 246 6.36 -16.21 4.09
N PRO A 247 5.17 -15.80 3.59
CA PRO A 247 4.25 -16.71 2.92
C PRO A 247 4.65 -16.98 1.47
N LEU A 248 4.47 -18.23 1.05
CA LEU A 248 4.50 -18.69 -0.35
C LEU A 248 3.19 -19.45 -0.64
N ASP A 249 2.67 -19.37 -1.87
CA ASP A 249 1.48 -20.17 -2.24
C ASP A 249 1.85 -21.63 -2.57
N GLY A 250 3.06 -21.88 -3.06
CA GLY A 250 3.53 -23.21 -3.42
C GLY A 250 2.81 -23.85 -4.62
N ARG A 251 1.86 -23.14 -5.25
CA ARG A 251 1.11 -23.54 -6.44
C ARG A 251 1.44 -22.72 -7.67
N ALA A 252 2.36 -21.75 -7.51
CA ALA A 252 2.64 -20.78 -8.53
C ALA A 252 3.16 -21.45 -9.81
N THR A 253 2.56 -21.13 -10.92
CA THR A 253 3.10 -21.43 -12.26
C THR A 253 4.36 -20.61 -12.56
N HIS A 254 4.62 -19.59 -11.75
CA HIS A 254 5.77 -18.68 -11.78
C HIS A 254 6.50 -18.73 -10.44
N MET A 255 7.03 -19.90 -10.08
CA MET A 255 7.75 -20.13 -8.82
C MET A 255 8.92 -19.17 -8.62
N ASP A 256 9.62 -18.82 -9.70
CA ASP A 256 10.81 -17.97 -9.63
C ASP A 256 10.42 -16.52 -9.26
N ASP A 257 9.35 -15.98 -9.83
CA ASP A 257 8.86 -14.63 -9.52
C ASP A 257 8.36 -14.53 -8.06
N GLU A 258 7.65 -15.57 -7.58
CA GLU A 258 7.19 -15.66 -6.21
C GLU A 258 8.36 -15.73 -5.22
N GLN A 259 9.34 -16.56 -5.52
CA GLN A 259 10.55 -16.72 -4.70
C GLN A 259 11.37 -15.43 -4.68
N GLN A 260 11.52 -14.76 -5.83
CA GLN A 260 12.22 -13.48 -5.90
C GLN A 260 11.51 -12.41 -5.07
N PHE A 261 10.18 -12.30 -5.17
CA PHE A 261 9.40 -11.37 -4.35
C PHE A 261 9.55 -11.64 -2.85
N ALA A 262 9.47 -12.92 -2.46
CA ALA A 262 9.64 -13.34 -1.08
C ALA A 262 11.07 -13.05 -0.57
N HIS A 263 12.08 -13.39 -1.38
CA HIS A 263 13.48 -13.06 -1.09
C HIS A 263 13.66 -11.55 -0.87
N ASP A 264 13.19 -10.71 -1.80
CA ASP A 264 13.34 -9.27 -1.71
C ASP A 264 12.62 -8.69 -0.48
N ALA A 265 11.43 -9.19 -0.14
CA ALA A 265 10.72 -8.80 1.07
C ALA A 265 11.52 -9.18 2.33
N PHE A 266 12.11 -10.36 2.35
CA PHE A 266 12.99 -10.77 3.44
C PHE A 266 14.25 -9.91 3.52
N VAL A 267 14.93 -9.65 2.40
CA VAL A 267 16.11 -8.75 2.33
C VAL A 267 15.78 -7.39 2.92
N GLY A 268 14.61 -6.84 2.58
CA GLY A 268 14.13 -5.60 3.17
C GLY A 268 14.03 -5.66 4.70
N ALA A 269 13.40 -6.70 5.24
CA ALA A 269 13.28 -6.89 6.69
C ALA A 269 14.65 -7.17 7.34
N TRP A 270 15.47 -8.00 6.70
CA TRP A 270 16.78 -8.37 7.20
C TRP A 270 17.78 -7.22 7.23
N SER A 271 17.71 -6.31 6.26
CA SER A 271 18.53 -5.09 6.23
C SER A 271 18.39 -4.24 7.50
N VAL A 272 17.24 -4.35 8.18
CA VAL A 272 16.95 -3.68 9.45
C VAL A 272 17.21 -4.59 10.65
N LEU A 273 16.61 -5.78 10.68
CA LEU A 273 16.65 -6.67 11.84
C LEU A 273 17.95 -7.46 11.97
N GLY A 274 18.67 -7.72 10.88
CA GLY A 274 19.86 -8.57 10.87
C GLY A 274 20.96 -8.11 11.84
N THR A 275 21.11 -6.78 12.05
CA THR A 275 22.08 -6.26 13.01
C THR A 275 21.72 -6.61 14.46
N TYR A 276 20.41 -6.64 14.79
CA TYR A 276 19.91 -6.98 16.12
C TYR A 276 20.00 -8.48 16.40
N PHE A 277 19.79 -9.33 15.38
CA PHE A 277 20.05 -10.77 15.47
C PHE A 277 21.54 -11.05 15.71
N ARG A 278 22.42 -10.45 14.89
CA ARG A 278 23.89 -10.63 15.03
C ARG A 278 24.42 -10.16 16.38
N SER A 279 23.86 -9.11 16.96
CA SER A 279 24.25 -8.62 18.29
C SER A 279 23.67 -9.44 19.45
N GLY A 280 22.71 -10.34 19.18
CA GLY A 280 22.01 -11.13 20.20
C GLY A 280 20.95 -10.33 20.96
N VAL A 281 20.60 -9.14 20.51
CA VAL A 281 19.52 -8.31 21.06
C VAL A 281 18.15 -8.86 20.64
N VAL A 282 18.09 -9.53 19.48
CA VAL A 282 16.92 -10.23 18.96
C VAL A 282 17.25 -11.71 18.77
N MET A 283 16.27 -12.57 19.01
CA MET A 283 16.32 -14.00 18.75
C MET A 283 14.98 -14.49 18.16
N SER A 284 15.03 -15.52 17.31
CA SER A 284 13.82 -16.20 16.82
C SER A 284 13.41 -17.29 17.83
N PRO A 285 12.16 -17.28 18.33
CA PRO A 285 11.63 -18.35 19.19
C PRO A 285 11.67 -19.73 18.54
N SER A 286 11.46 -19.81 17.23
CA SER A 286 11.52 -21.06 16.46
C SER A 286 12.95 -21.53 16.16
N LEU A 287 13.95 -20.70 16.40
CA LEU A 287 15.34 -20.88 16.00
C LEU A 287 15.58 -20.95 14.48
N LYS A 288 14.61 -20.54 13.69
CA LYS A 288 14.73 -20.46 12.21
C LYS A 288 15.75 -19.41 11.79
N LEU A 289 15.92 -18.36 12.59
CA LEU A 289 16.96 -17.33 12.42
C LEU A 289 17.86 -17.27 13.66
N SER A 290 19.11 -16.94 13.44
CA SER A 290 20.14 -16.87 14.46
C SER A 290 21.10 -15.70 14.24
N ALA A 291 22.09 -15.54 15.11
CA ALA A 291 23.16 -14.56 14.93
C ALA A 291 24.05 -14.83 13.71
N ALA A 292 24.06 -16.07 13.21
CA ALA A 292 24.84 -16.48 12.04
C ALA A 292 24.06 -16.33 10.71
N SER A 293 22.74 -16.07 10.79
CA SER A 293 21.89 -15.96 9.60
C SER A 293 22.22 -14.74 8.74
N THR A 294 21.98 -14.87 7.45
CA THR A 294 22.22 -13.90 6.39
C THR A 294 20.93 -13.64 5.61
N GLU A 295 20.97 -12.82 4.59
CA GLU A 295 19.85 -12.60 3.68
C GLU A 295 19.52 -13.84 2.82
N ASP A 296 20.46 -14.75 2.64
CA ASP A 296 20.25 -16.01 1.89
C ASP A 296 19.40 -17.03 2.68
N ASP A 297 19.24 -16.84 4.00
CA ASP A 297 18.49 -17.76 4.86
C ASP A 297 16.96 -17.50 4.86
N TRP A 298 16.45 -16.76 3.87
CA TRP A 298 15.03 -16.45 3.75
C TRP A 298 14.14 -17.71 3.63
N HIS A 299 14.67 -18.78 3.03
CA HIS A 299 13.97 -20.08 2.92
C HIS A 299 13.61 -20.69 4.28
N ASP A 300 14.41 -20.42 5.30
CA ASP A 300 14.18 -20.98 6.64
C ASP A 300 12.90 -20.42 7.27
N VAL A 301 12.53 -19.18 6.93
CA VAL A 301 11.33 -18.50 7.44
C VAL A 301 10.15 -18.56 6.48
N ALA A 302 10.37 -19.01 5.24
CA ALA A 302 9.33 -19.21 4.27
C ALA A 302 8.42 -20.40 4.64
N PHE A 303 7.13 -20.33 4.27
CA PHE A 303 6.17 -21.41 4.49
C PHE A 303 5.03 -21.31 3.47
N GLU A 304 4.42 -22.43 3.13
CA GLU A 304 3.23 -22.45 2.28
C GLU A 304 2.01 -21.91 3.04
N ALA A 305 1.28 -20.96 2.43
CA ALA A 305 0.12 -20.28 3.01
C ALA A 305 -1.00 -20.16 1.97
N LYS A 306 -1.76 -21.22 1.77
CA LYS A 306 -2.90 -21.29 0.83
C LYS A 306 -4.20 -20.77 1.44
N ASN A 307 -4.29 -20.81 2.75
CA ASN A 307 -5.43 -20.36 3.54
C ASN A 307 -4.98 -19.94 4.94
N VAL A 308 -5.88 -19.30 5.69
CA VAL A 308 -5.58 -18.78 7.05
C VAL A 308 -5.19 -19.90 8.02
N ASP A 309 -5.73 -21.10 7.88
CA ASP A 309 -5.41 -22.21 8.77
C ASP A 309 -3.97 -22.70 8.60
N ASP A 310 -3.38 -22.62 7.39
CA ASP A 310 -1.96 -22.91 7.17
C ASP A 310 -1.07 -21.94 7.98
N VAL A 311 -1.45 -20.66 8.05
CA VAL A 311 -0.74 -19.67 8.87
C VAL A 311 -0.90 -19.96 10.37
N VAL A 312 -2.10 -20.36 10.79
CA VAL A 312 -2.38 -20.77 12.18
C VAL A 312 -1.52 -21.96 12.58
N ASP A 313 -1.39 -22.95 11.71
CA ASP A 313 -0.60 -24.15 11.98
C ASP A 313 0.90 -23.82 11.99
N GLU A 314 1.39 -22.93 11.11
CA GLU A 314 2.79 -22.52 11.10
C GLU A 314 3.15 -21.73 12.37
N ILE A 315 2.35 -20.75 12.80
CA ILE A 315 2.66 -20.00 14.03
C ILE A 315 2.59 -20.90 15.27
N ARG A 316 1.68 -21.88 15.31
CA ARG A 316 1.66 -22.91 16.35
C ARG A 316 2.92 -23.75 16.34
N ALA A 317 3.40 -24.16 15.17
CA ALA A 317 4.63 -24.94 15.04
C ALA A 317 5.84 -24.18 15.55
N ARG A 318 5.92 -22.87 15.24
CA ARG A 318 7.03 -21.99 15.67
C ARG A 318 7.03 -21.72 17.16
N LEU A 319 5.85 -21.62 17.77
CA LEU A 319 5.67 -21.29 19.17
C LEU A 319 5.30 -22.50 20.05
N ARG A 320 5.64 -23.71 19.60
CA ARG A 320 5.34 -24.94 20.36
C ARG A 320 5.77 -24.78 21.81
N THR A 321 4.78 -24.94 22.68
CA THR A 321 5.03 -24.97 24.13
C THR A 321 5.97 -26.10 24.47
N ASN A 322 6.84 -25.87 25.45
CA ASN A 322 7.64 -26.94 26.02
C ASN A 322 6.73 -28.01 26.67
N THR A 323 7.30 -29.14 27.05
CA THR A 323 6.60 -30.26 27.71
C THR A 323 5.85 -29.88 28.98
N LYS A 324 6.00 -28.64 29.49
CA LYS A 324 5.31 -28.11 30.67
C LYS A 324 4.07 -27.27 30.35
N GLY A 325 3.67 -27.11 29.07
CA GLY A 325 2.49 -26.36 28.68
C GLY A 325 2.57 -24.85 28.88
N THR A 326 3.78 -24.28 28.99
CA THR A 326 3.96 -22.83 29.10
C THR A 326 4.11 -22.20 27.72
N PHE A 327 3.56 -21.00 27.56
CA PHE A 327 3.68 -20.22 26.32
C PHE A 327 5.16 -19.94 26.00
N THR A 328 5.51 -20.05 24.72
CA THR A 328 6.77 -19.51 24.22
C THR A 328 6.67 -17.99 24.17
N PRO A 329 7.53 -17.25 24.88
CA PRO A 329 7.51 -15.79 24.80
C PRO A 329 7.79 -15.32 23.40
N ILE A 330 7.00 -14.32 22.95
CA ILE A 330 7.17 -13.65 21.65
C ILE A 330 6.87 -12.17 21.83
N ASP A 331 7.73 -11.30 21.32
CA ASP A 331 7.62 -9.85 21.44
C ASP A 331 7.14 -9.21 20.13
N GLY A 332 7.46 -9.80 18.98
CA GLY A 332 7.09 -9.25 17.69
C GLY A 332 6.95 -10.29 16.58
N VAL A 333 6.09 -9.98 15.60
CA VAL A 333 5.91 -10.77 14.38
C VAL A 333 5.90 -9.82 13.18
N VAL A 334 6.80 -10.06 12.23
CA VAL A 334 6.74 -9.49 10.88
C VAL A 334 5.92 -10.44 10.03
N SER A 335 4.66 -10.10 9.75
CA SER A 335 3.72 -11.00 9.06
C SER A 335 3.74 -10.86 7.54
N MET A 336 4.52 -9.92 7.02
CA MET A 336 4.64 -9.52 5.61
C MET A 336 3.36 -8.93 5.01
N ASN A 337 2.17 -9.54 5.23
CA ASN A 337 0.88 -9.00 4.76
C ASN A 337 -0.24 -9.26 5.78
N ASP A 338 -1.41 -8.66 5.54
CA ASP A 338 -2.55 -8.72 6.46
C ASP A 338 -3.26 -10.07 6.45
N PHE A 339 -3.15 -10.85 5.37
CA PHE A 339 -3.62 -12.21 5.34
C PHE A 339 -2.87 -13.08 6.37
N VAL A 340 -1.54 -12.98 6.39
CA VAL A 340 -0.72 -13.69 7.39
C VAL A 340 -0.97 -13.12 8.79
N ALA A 341 -1.08 -11.79 8.94
CA ALA A 341 -1.36 -11.17 10.23
C ALA A 341 -2.67 -11.70 10.84
N SER A 342 -3.71 -11.88 10.03
CA SER A 342 -5.00 -12.48 10.46
C SER A 342 -4.81 -13.89 11.02
N GLY A 343 -4.06 -14.74 10.33
CA GLY A 343 -3.75 -16.10 10.78
C GLY A 343 -2.91 -16.13 12.06
N VAL A 344 -1.92 -15.22 12.17
CA VAL A 344 -1.12 -15.06 13.38
C VAL A 344 -1.98 -14.65 14.57
N VAL A 345 -2.85 -13.63 14.40
CA VAL A 345 -3.80 -13.19 15.43
C VAL A 345 -4.68 -14.35 15.91
N LYS A 346 -5.28 -15.10 14.97
CA LYS A 346 -6.11 -16.27 15.26
C LYS A 346 -5.30 -17.35 15.99
N GLY A 347 -4.12 -17.71 15.48
CA GLY A 347 -3.28 -18.75 16.07
C GLY A 347 -2.81 -18.42 17.49
N LEU A 348 -2.45 -17.18 17.76
CA LEU A 348 -2.08 -16.73 19.10
C LEU A 348 -3.28 -16.76 20.06
N ALA A 349 -4.45 -16.32 19.62
CA ALA A 349 -5.67 -16.39 20.43
C ALA A 349 -6.04 -17.84 20.75
N ASP A 350 -5.99 -18.74 19.78
CA ASP A 350 -6.28 -20.17 19.95
C ASP A 350 -5.27 -20.84 20.92
N MET A 351 -4.02 -20.40 20.93
CA MET A 351 -3.02 -20.86 21.88
C MET A 351 -3.17 -20.25 23.29
N GLY A 352 -4.09 -19.29 23.47
CA GLY A 352 -4.38 -18.65 24.75
C GLY A 352 -3.45 -17.47 25.10
N TYR A 353 -2.78 -16.87 24.12
CA TYR A 353 -2.11 -15.57 24.34
C TYR A 353 -3.17 -14.50 24.61
N VAL A 354 -2.88 -13.62 25.57
CA VAL A 354 -3.80 -12.57 26.02
C VAL A 354 -3.10 -11.21 26.03
N GLY A 355 -3.87 -10.14 26.02
CA GLY A 355 -3.37 -8.77 26.05
C GLY A 355 -3.62 -8.05 24.73
N THR A 356 -3.00 -6.89 24.57
CA THR A 356 -3.11 -6.03 23.40
C THR A 356 -1.81 -5.25 23.22
N ALA A 357 -1.49 -4.92 21.97
CA ALA A 357 -0.39 -4.05 21.58
C ALA A 357 -0.89 -2.64 21.18
N ALA A 358 -2.16 -2.32 21.44
CA ALA A 358 -2.76 -1.05 21.08
C ALA A 358 -1.95 0.16 21.56
N ASP A 359 -1.84 1.18 20.73
CA ASP A 359 -1.25 2.47 21.09
C ASP A 359 -2.19 3.35 21.95
N ILE A 360 -3.41 2.87 22.15
CA ILE A 360 -4.49 3.52 22.89
C ILE A 360 -4.71 2.74 24.19
N ASN A 361 -5.05 3.44 25.26
CA ASN A 361 -5.34 2.81 26.54
C ASN A 361 -6.44 1.73 26.38
N PRO A 362 -6.19 0.45 26.72
CA PRO A 362 -7.16 -0.63 26.56
C PRO A 362 -8.44 -0.46 27.42
N SER A 363 -8.46 0.49 28.35
CA SER A 363 -9.69 0.88 29.07
C SER A 363 -10.57 1.85 28.28
N ILE A 364 -10.14 2.29 27.10
CA ILE A 364 -10.91 3.19 26.24
C ILE A 364 -11.88 2.34 25.42
N THR A 365 -13.16 2.74 25.46
CA THR A 365 -14.19 2.06 24.67
C THR A 365 -14.08 2.41 23.19
N VAL A 366 -14.68 1.57 22.32
CA VAL A 366 -14.79 1.84 20.88
C VAL A 366 -15.38 3.24 20.63
N GLY A 367 -16.30 3.71 21.47
CA GLY A 367 -16.87 5.06 21.42
C GLY A 367 -15.85 6.17 21.67
N ASP A 368 -14.86 5.93 22.52
CA ASP A 368 -13.78 6.91 22.79
C ASP A 368 -12.79 6.97 21.63
N VAL A 369 -12.52 5.84 20.98
CA VAL A 369 -11.72 5.76 19.75
C VAL A 369 -12.42 6.53 18.64
N LEU A 370 -13.72 6.33 18.45
CA LEU A 370 -14.55 7.09 17.50
C LEU A 370 -14.55 8.59 17.83
N GLY A 371 -14.60 8.95 19.12
CA GLY A 371 -14.50 10.34 19.57
C GLY A 371 -13.17 10.99 19.16
N ASN A 372 -12.06 10.25 19.27
CA ASN A 372 -10.74 10.71 18.84
C ASN A 372 -10.63 10.77 17.31
N ILE A 373 -11.13 9.76 16.61
CA ILE A 373 -11.24 9.72 15.15
C ILE A 373 -12.12 10.89 14.64
N ALA A 374 -13.18 11.25 15.37
CA ALA A 374 -14.04 12.39 15.05
C ALA A 374 -13.45 13.76 15.43
N GLY A 375 -12.18 13.83 15.83
CA GLY A 375 -11.49 15.09 16.16
C GLY A 375 -11.85 15.67 17.54
N LYS A 376 -12.48 14.89 18.41
CA LYS A 376 -12.67 15.26 19.81
C LYS A 376 -11.39 14.93 20.58
N HIS A 377 -10.58 15.95 20.83
CA HIS A 377 -9.35 15.84 21.60
C HIS A 377 -9.68 15.55 23.06
N ASP A 378 -9.28 14.39 23.58
CA ASP A 378 -8.95 14.15 25.00
C ASP A 378 -8.82 12.66 25.35
N VAL A 379 -8.35 11.83 24.41
CA VAL A 379 -7.95 10.47 24.77
C VAL A 379 -6.55 10.51 25.34
N GLN A 380 -6.41 10.51 26.67
CA GLN A 380 -5.10 10.39 27.30
C GLN A 380 -4.48 9.05 26.88
N ARG A 381 -3.38 9.09 26.16
CA ARG A 381 -2.58 7.90 25.83
C ARG A 381 -2.11 7.27 27.14
N GLY A 382 -2.69 6.14 27.50
CA GLY A 382 -2.14 5.31 28.56
C GLY A 382 -0.76 4.78 28.16
N LYS A 383 0.07 4.45 29.13
CA LYS A 383 1.35 3.78 28.87
C LYS A 383 1.03 2.44 28.20
N VAL A 384 1.49 2.26 26.97
CA VAL A 384 1.36 0.97 26.27
C VAL A 384 2.01 -0.10 27.13
N PRO A 385 1.32 -1.24 27.40
CA PRO A 385 1.92 -2.33 28.15
C PRO A 385 3.24 -2.76 27.52
N GLU A 386 4.30 -2.90 28.31
CA GLU A 386 5.58 -3.40 27.79
C GLU A 386 5.37 -4.81 27.21
N PRO A 387 5.98 -5.11 26.06
CA PRO A 387 5.96 -6.46 25.51
C PRO A 387 6.47 -7.47 26.55
N THR A 388 5.97 -8.70 26.46
CA THR A 388 6.22 -9.76 27.41
C THR A 388 7.71 -9.91 27.73
N GLN A 389 8.09 -9.62 28.97
CA GLN A 389 9.44 -10.00 29.43
C GLN A 389 9.50 -11.52 29.61
N ALA A 390 10.61 -12.13 29.18
CA ALA A 390 10.82 -13.54 29.44
C ALA A 390 10.71 -13.82 30.95
N PRO A 391 10.03 -14.90 31.37
CA PRO A 391 10.03 -15.28 32.76
C PRO A 391 11.47 -15.47 33.22
N LYS A 392 11.84 -14.82 34.33
CA LYS A 392 13.18 -14.99 34.91
C LYS A 392 13.32 -16.46 35.28
N PRO A 393 14.44 -17.13 34.97
CA PRO A 393 14.70 -18.49 35.42
C PRO A 393 14.57 -18.53 36.97
N GLY A 394 13.67 -19.35 37.51
CA GLY A 394 13.53 -19.61 38.94
C GLY A 394 12.35 -18.95 39.66
N VAL A 395 11.41 -18.31 38.96
CA VAL A 395 10.15 -17.88 39.58
C VAL A 395 9.03 -18.85 39.18
N ASP A 396 8.70 -19.78 40.05
CA ASP A 396 7.55 -20.67 39.87
C ASP A 396 6.26 -19.86 39.83
N ALA A 397 5.49 -20.04 38.77
CA ALA A 397 4.21 -19.34 38.53
C ALA A 397 3.05 -19.95 39.38
N HIS A 398 3.34 -20.50 40.54
CA HIS A 398 2.37 -21.06 41.47
C HIS A 398 2.59 -20.58 42.91
N THR A 399 2.20 -19.36 43.22
CA THR A 399 1.67 -18.99 44.52
C THR A 399 0.71 -17.84 44.32
N GLY A 400 -0.55 -18.19 43.95
CA GLY A 400 -1.67 -17.32 44.13
C GLY A 400 -1.99 -17.24 45.60
N ASP A 401 -1.58 -16.19 46.30
CA ASP A 401 -2.10 -15.82 47.57
C ASP A 401 -3.13 -14.70 47.34
N GLU A 402 -4.39 -15.09 47.40
CA GLU A 402 -5.53 -14.17 47.46
C GLU A 402 -5.61 -13.55 48.83
N SER A 403 -4.88 -12.51 49.10
CA SER A 403 -5.20 -11.56 50.18
C SER A 403 -4.20 -10.41 50.23
N ALA A 404 -4.50 -9.30 49.58
CA ALA A 404 -4.12 -7.99 50.12
C ALA A 404 -4.86 -6.87 49.38
N ASN A 405 -5.71 -6.26 50.09
CA ASN A 405 -6.29 -4.93 49.99
C ASN A 405 -5.47 -3.88 49.27
N GLY A 406 -6.09 -3.22 48.27
CA GLY A 406 -5.93 -1.78 48.07
C GLY A 406 -4.69 -1.33 47.26
N GLY A 407 -4.90 -0.99 45.99
CA GLY A 407 -4.13 0.07 45.35
C GLY A 407 -2.91 -0.37 44.53
N ALA A 408 -3.06 -0.40 43.29
CA ALA A 408 -2.24 -0.62 42.12
C ALA A 408 -2.56 -1.98 41.50
N ALA A 409 -3.42 -1.97 40.49
CA ALA A 409 -3.53 -3.08 39.58
C ALA A 409 -2.12 -3.36 39.06
N ALA A 410 -1.54 -4.51 39.45
CA ALA A 410 -0.33 -5.01 38.87
C ALA A 410 -0.57 -5.02 37.36
N ALA A 411 0.19 -4.22 36.63
CA ALA A 411 0.17 -4.21 35.19
C ALA A 411 0.45 -5.66 34.77
N SER A 412 -0.61 -6.38 34.39
CA SER A 412 -0.46 -7.71 33.82
C SER A 412 0.43 -7.53 32.59
N SER A 413 1.64 -8.08 32.66
CA SER A 413 2.57 -8.01 31.52
C SER A 413 1.82 -8.60 30.33
N SER A 414 1.57 -7.77 29.31
CA SER A 414 0.92 -8.21 28.10
C SER A 414 1.70 -9.38 27.50
N ARG A 415 1.02 -10.46 27.18
CA ARG A 415 1.58 -11.61 26.47
C ARG A 415 1.34 -11.54 24.97
N TRP A 416 0.75 -10.43 24.51
CA TRP A 416 0.42 -10.21 23.10
C TRP A 416 1.57 -9.48 22.38
N PRO A 417 2.11 -10.04 21.28
CA PRO A 417 3.22 -9.43 20.54
C PRO A 417 2.78 -8.22 19.69
N ILE A 418 3.76 -7.46 19.23
CA ILE A 418 3.60 -6.46 18.19
C ILE A 418 3.53 -7.18 16.84
N ILE A 419 2.37 -7.17 16.19
CA ILE A 419 2.15 -7.81 14.89
C ILE A 419 2.06 -6.73 13.82
N THR A 420 2.94 -6.81 12.81
CA THR A 420 2.92 -5.93 11.65
C THR A 420 2.31 -6.65 10.44
N GLY A 421 1.78 -5.90 9.49
CA GLY A 421 1.22 -6.42 8.25
C GLY A 421 1.33 -5.43 7.11
N TYR A 422 0.74 -5.75 5.96
CA TYR A 422 0.68 -4.91 4.77
C TYR A 422 -0.56 -5.24 3.95
N GLY A 423 -1.13 -4.23 3.27
CA GLY A 423 -2.28 -4.35 2.38
C GLY A 423 -3.51 -3.57 2.87
N ALA A 424 -3.54 -3.18 4.13
CA ALA A 424 -4.63 -2.42 4.76
C ALA A 424 -6.02 -3.06 4.51
N TYR A 425 -6.14 -4.37 4.77
CA TYR A 425 -7.40 -5.09 4.59
C TYR A 425 -8.49 -4.50 5.50
N VAL A 426 -9.66 -4.22 4.92
CA VAL A 426 -10.79 -3.68 5.70
C VAL A 426 -11.15 -4.61 6.86
N SER A 427 -11.13 -5.92 6.64
CA SER A 427 -11.39 -6.94 7.67
C SER A 427 -10.38 -6.94 8.83
N ASN A 428 -9.18 -6.38 8.65
CA ASN A 428 -8.15 -6.31 9.69
C ASN A 428 -8.23 -5.02 10.52
N ILE A 429 -9.00 -4.03 10.10
CA ILE A 429 -9.11 -2.74 10.79
C ILE A 429 -9.58 -2.91 12.25
N PRO A 430 -10.59 -3.74 12.58
CA PRO A 430 -10.94 -3.99 13.96
C PRO A 430 -9.78 -4.55 14.79
N ASN A 431 -8.97 -5.45 14.24
CA ASN A 431 -7.78 -5.96 14.91
C ASN A 431 -6.73 -4.87 15.17
N ILE A 432 -6.62 -3.87 14.29
CA ILE A 432 -5.71 -2.73 14.48
C ILE A 432 -6.24 -1.82 15.61
N VAL A 433 -7.54 -1.54 15.62
CA VAL A 433 -8.21 -0.76 16.68
C VAL A 433 -8.04 -1.42 18.04
N ASP A 434 -8.27 -2.73 18.12
CA ASP A 434 -8.14 -3.52 19.35
C ASP A 434 -6.68 -3.82 19.73
N GLY A 435 -5.72 -3.49 18.86
CA GLY A 435 -4.30 -3.78 19.05
C GLY A 435 -3.95 -5.26 19.01
N LYS A 436 -4.77 -6.08 18.37
CA LYS A 436 -4.43 -7.48 18.07
C LYS A 436 -3.46 -7.57 16.89
N GLN A 437 -3.64 -6.74 15.90
CA GLN A 437 -2.62 -6.35 14.92
C GLN A 437 -2.22 -4.92 15.24
N TRP A 438 -0.93 -4.67 15.43
CA TRP A 438 -0.49 -3.32 15.82
C TRP A 438 -0.54 -2.32 14.67
N MET A 439 -0.13 -2.75 13.46
CA MET A 439 -0.13 -1.89 12.29
C MET A 439 -0.27 -2.69 11.00
N THR A 440 -0.72 -2.01 9.96
CA THR A 440 -0.60 -2.43 8.56
C THR A 440 0.13 -1.37 7.75
N GLY A 441 0.64 -1.74 6.60
CA GLY A 441 1.24 -0.82 5.64
C GLY A 441 0.42 -0.73 4.35
N LEU A 442 0.58 0.37 3.62
CA LEU A 442 0.06 0.49 2.26
C LEU A 442 0.92 1.44 1.42
N ALA A 443 0.87 1.28 0.10
CA ALA A 443 1.30 2.32 -0.83
C ALA A 443 0.21 3.39 -0.90
N SER A 444 0.57 4.66 -0.74
CA SER A 444 -0.40 5.74 -0.86
C SER A 444 -0.83 5.90 -2.32
N ARG A 445 -2.06 5.47 -2.61
CA ARG A 445 -2.67 5.61 -3.94
C ARG A 445 -2.78 7.08 -4.34
N ASN A 446 -3.24 7.92 -3.42
CA ASN A 446 -3.48 9.33 -3.68
C ASN A 446 -2.15 10.07 -3.93
N ASP A 447 -1.10 9.81 -3.12
CA ASP A 447 0.21 10.45 -3.35
C ASP A 447 0.85 9.99 -4.67
N ASN A 448 0.68 8.72 -5.04
CA ASN A 448 1.12 8.21 -6.34
C ASN A 448 0.34 8.87 -7.49
N ALA A 449 -0.97 8.99 -7.38
CA ALA A 449 -1.81 9.65 -8.37
C ALA A 449 -1.42 11.13 -8.55
N GLU A 450 -1.22 11.84 -7.45
CA GLU A 450 -0.75 13.24 -7.44
C GLU A 450 0.62 13.37 -8.11
N GLY A 451 1.58 12.51 -7.76
CA GLY A 451 2.90 12.52 -8.38
C GLY A 451 2.87 12.23 -9.89
N ILE A 452 1.99 11.34 -10.33
CA ILE A 452 1.80 11.03 -11.75
C ILE A 452 1.12 12.19 -12.47
N ALA A 453 0.11 12.81 -11.90
CA ALA A 453 -0.54 13.99 -12.47
C ALA A 453 0.43 15.17 -12.62
N ALA A 454 1.30 15.37 -11.63
CA ALA A 454 2.37 16.37 -11.71
C ALA A 454 3.38 16.06 -12.84
N LEU A 455 3.71 14.78 -13.06
CA LEU A 455 4.55 14.36 -14.20
C LEU A 455 3.87 14.64 -15.54
N CYS A 456 2.60 14.29 -15.70
CA CYS A 456 1.83 14.56 -16.91
C CYS A 456 1.78 16.07 -17.19
N GLN A 457 1.53 16.89 -16.17
CA GLN A 457 1.52 18.34 -16.32
C GLN A 457 2.91 18.90 -16.70
N ALA A 458 3.99 18.35 -16.13
CA ALA A 458 5.35 18.76 -16.50
C ALA A 458 5.68 18.41 -17.97
N PHE A 459 5.24 17.24 -18.44
CA PHE A 459 5.38 16.84 -19.83
C PHE A 459 4.60 17.76 -20.76
N ASP A 460 3.35 18.09 -20.43
CA ASP A 460 2.52 19.00 -21.22
C ASP A 460 3.14 20.41 -21.33
N ARG A 461 3.83 20.86 -20.29
CA ARG A 461 4.58 22.14 -20.31
C ARG A 461 5.95 22.05 -21.00
N GLY A 462 6.36 20.88 -21.48
CA GLY A 462 7.69 20.67 -22.06
C GLY A 462 8.85 20.79 -21.06
N GLU A 463 8.56 20.67 -19.75
CA GLU A 463 9.57 20.80 -18.69
C GLU A 463 10.38 19.52 -18.47
N GLY A 464 9.88 18.38 -18.93
CA GLY A 464 10.47 17.07 -18.73
C GLY A 464 10.36 16.53 -17.29
N ALA A 465 10.65 15.24 -17.10
CA ALA A 465 10.51 14.56 -15.81
C ALA A 465 11.37 15.15 -14.68
N ALA A 466 12.53 15.72 -14.99
CA ALA A 466 13.48 16.22 -14.00
C ALA A 466 12.96 17.43 -13.18
N SER A 467 11.89 18.09 -13.62
CA SER A 467 11.27 19.20 -12.89
C SER A 467 10.41 18.72 -11.71
N THR A 468 9.99 17.45 -11.70
CA THR A 468 9.17 16.86 -10.63
C THR A 468 10.01 16.38 -9.44
N ARG A 469 9.44 16.52 -8.24
CA ARG A 469 10.07 16.05 -7.00
C ARG A 469 9.98 14.52 -6.88
N HIS A 470 10.88 13.94 -6.08
CA HIS A 470 10.91 12.50 -5.75
C HIS A 470 11.33 11.56 -6.88
N LEU A 471 12.01 12.05 -7.91
CA LEU A 471 12.63 11.19 -8.91
C LEU A 471 14.07 10.84 -8.53
N ASN A 472 14.38 9.56 -8.61
CA ASN A 472 15.72 9.01 -8.56
C ASN A 472 16.04 8.34 -9.90
N THR A 473 17.31 8.10 -10.19
CA THR A 473 17.68 7.31 -11.37
C THR A 473 18.04 5.90 -10.91
N VAL A 474 17.31 4.90 -11.40
CA VAL A 474 17.56 3.49 -11.15
C VAL A 474 17.81 2.82 -12.49
N ASP A 475 18.98 2.19 -12.67
CA ASP A 475 19.41 1.57 -13.91
C ASP A 475 19.30 2.48 -15.15
N GLY A 476 19.58 3.77 -14.95
CA GLY A 476 19.49 4.77 -16.01
C GLY A 476 18.09 5.30 -16.33
N VAL A 477 17.05 4.81 -15.63
CA VAL A 477 15.64 5.21 -15.81
C VAL A 477 15.22 6.16 -14.69
N PRO A 478 14.64 7.34 -15.00
CA PRO A 478 13.99 8.16 -13.99
C PRO A 478 12.89 7.35 -13.28
N THR A 479 13.00 7.24 -11.97
CA THR A 479 12.11 6.38 -11.17
C THR A 479 11.50 7.16 -10.03
N MET A 480 10.18 7.18 -9.95
CA MET A 480 9.43 7.67 -8.80
C MET A 480 9.17 6.49 -7.85
N ALA A 481 9.56 6.65 -6.60
CA ALA A 481 9.29 5.68 -5.54
C ALA A 481 8.95 6.44 -4.26
N LEU A 482 7.69 6.37 -3.84
CA LEU A 482 7.22 7.02 -2.63
C LEU A 482 7.38 6.10 -1.40
N PRO A 483 7.54 6.67 -0.20
CA PRO A 483 7.55 5.88 1.02
C PRO A 483 6.20 5.19 1.25
N LEU A 484 6.24 3.97 1.77
CA LEU A 484 5.03 3.29 2.22
C LEU A 484 4.49 3.94 3.50
N VAL A 485 3.18 3.94 3.65
CA VAL A 485 2.49 4.48 4.82
C VAL A 485 2.27 3.38 5.84
N ALA A 486 2.74 3.58 7.07
CA ALA A 486 2.43 2.72 8.20
C ALA A 486 1.17 3.23 8.90
N VAL A 487 0.16 2.37 9.01
CA VAL A 487 -1.14 2.67 9.62
C VAL A 487 -1.30 1.90 10.91
N SER A 488 -1.54 2.60 12.01
CA SER A 488 -1.89 2.04 13.32
C SER A 488 -3.16 2.69 13.84
N ALA A 489 -3.70 2.24 14.96
CA ALA A 489 -4.86 2.86 15.59
C ALA A 489 -4.65 4.37 15.86
N GLY A 490 -3.39 4.80 16.05
CA GLY A 490 -3.05 6.20 16.35
C GLY A 490 -3.21 7.17 15.18
N ASN A 491 -3.10 6.69 13.93
CA ASN A 491 -3.20 7.52 12.73
C ASN A 491 -4.22 7.00 11.70
N LEU A 492 -5.07 6.05 12.09
CA LEU A 492 -6.06 5.43 11.22
C LEU A 492 -6.94 6.46 10.48
N LYS A 493 -7.40 7.48 11.23
CA LYS A 493 -8.24 8.53 10.66
C LYS A 493 -7.52 9.26 9.52
N THR A 494 -6.34 9.79 9.79
CA THR A 494 -5.59 10.60 8.82
C THR A 494 -4.98 9.80 7.68
N ALA A 495 -4.74 8.49 7.90
CA ALA A 495 -4.14 7.63 6.89
C ALA A 495 -5.15 6.93 5.99
N LEU A 496 -6.36 6.59 6.48
CA LEU A 496 -7.33 5.81 5.71
C LEU A 496 -8.69 6.49 5.55
N ILE A 497 -9.21 7.18 6.60
CA ILE A 497 -10.58 7.73 6.56
C ILE A 497 -10.59 9.08 5.86
N ASP A 498 -9.77 10.03 6.29
CA ASP A 498 -9.73 11.38 5.70
C ASP A 498 -9.36 11.35 4.20
N PRO A 499 -8.40 10.50 3.74
CA PRO A 499 -8.10 10.36 2.32
C PRO A 499 -9.13 9.52 1.53
N GLY A 500 -10.20 9.02 2.16
CA GLY A 500 -11.27 8.28 1.50
C GLY A 500 -10.94 6.84 1.10
N TYR A 501 -9.96 6.21 1.74
CA TYR A 501 -9.70 4.78 1.51
C TYR A 501 -10.79 3.89 2.06
N ILE A 502 -11.31 4.22 3.26
CA ILE A 502 -12.40 3.52 3.94
C ILE A 502 -13.37 4.53 4.55
N SER A 503 -14.62 4.10 4.73
CA SER A 503 -15.59 4.78 5.58
C SER A 503 -15.54 4.23 7.01
N LEU A 504 -16.15 4.96 7.97
CA LEU A 504 -16.32 4.46 9.34
C LEU A 504 -17.14 3.16 9.36
N ALA A 505 -18.15 3.05 8.48
CA ALA A 505 -18.99 1.86 8.38
C ALA A 505 -18.22 0.63 7.86
N ASP A 506 -17.24 0.81 6.97
CA ASP A 506 -16.42 -0.29 6.44
C ASP A 506 -15.48 -0.87 7.51
N ALA A 507 -15.19 -0.10 8.54
CA ALA A 507 -14.29 -0.47 9.63
C ALA A 507 -15.02 -0.98 10.89
N ASP A 508 -16.34 -1.19 10.82
CA ASP A 508 -17.20 -1.53 11.97
C ASP A 508 -17.05 -0.55 13.16
N LEU A 509 -16.76 0.74 12.86
CA LEU A 509 -16.56 1.82 13.84
C LEU A 509 -17.73 2.79 13.90
#